data_dca4b36af579dccbf844b79c45aa3a31
#
_entry.id   dca4b36af579dccbf844b79c45aa3a31
#
_cell.length_a   1.000
_cell.length_b   1.000
_cell.length_c   1.000
_cell.angle_alpha   90.00
_cell.angle_beta   90.00
_cell.angle_gamma   90.00
#
_symmetry.space_group_name_H-M   'P 1'
#
loop_
_entity.id
_entity.type
_entity.pdbx_description
1 polymer ?
#
loop_
_entity_poly.entity_id
_entity_poly.type
_entity_poly.pdbx_seq_one_letter_code
_entity_poly.pdbx_strand_id
1 'polypeptide(L)'
;ALCDRLGITLAEECYSLDRVDIERSSYAHCPRPGGRAQLQAYDAAMLDVAHRLGTEAFFTGVGGDNIFQFTKSARPLVDRYLAQGIGLHLFSTLSDICRLTGANAFRVIREAAKVPRSGTQKYLWVPDERFLSKDAIAAAATSRLSHPWLEGPTDSLPGKAAHIAFLIRTQHYMDVHDRRWPTSTLHPLLSLPIIQACLAMPSWTACAGGVDRAYARRSFAADLPTETLTRSVKNGPDGFAHAIIRHHLSRIRERLLDGELAQRNILDREKLDAALKEQQIARGDDYPRILLLLDTEAWAEGWSAGSPASRQT
;
A
#
# COMPACT_ATOMS: atom_id res chain seq x y z
N ALA A 1 12.20 -18.59 16.08
CA ALA A 1 11.17 -18.51 17.15
C ALA A 1 9.78 -18.91 16.67
N LEU A 2 9.13 -18.14 15.74
CA LEU A 2 7.77 -18.49 15.29
C LEU A 2 7.73 -19.82 14.51
N CYS A 3 8.62 -19.98 13.54
CA CYS A 3 8.70 -21.21 12.73
C CYS A 3 9.02 -22.43 13.61
N ASP A 4 9.93 -22.30 14.58
CA ASP A 4 10.26 -23.37 15.53
C ASP A 4 9.03 -23.76 16.36
N ARG A 5 8.28 -22.76 16.85
CA ARG A 5 7.04 -23.00 17.61
C ARG A 5 5.96 -23.71 16.78
N LEU A 6 5.89 -23.41 15.47
CA LEU A 6 4.93 -24.02 14.56
C LEU A 6 5.43 -25.32 13.93
N GLY A 7 6.68 -25.71 14.18
CA GLY A 7 7.30 -26.90 13.58
C GLY A 7 7.47 -26.81 12.07
N ILE A 8 7.64 -25.58 11.52
CA ILE A 8 7.80 -25.35 10.10
C ILE A 8 9.22 -24.90 9.77
N THR A 9 9.72 -25.31 8.61
CA THR A 9 11.04 -24.91 8.12
C THR A 9 11.03 -23.47 7.67
N LEU A 10 11.99 -22.65 8.14
CA LEU A 10 12.21 -21.30 7.67
C LEU A 10 13.13 -21.32 6.44
N ALA A 11 12.66 -20.77 5.32
CA ALA A 11 13.48 -20.43 4.17
C ALA A 11 13.65 -18.90 4.14
N GLU A 12 14.90 -18.43 4.13
CA GLU A 12 15.25 -17.01 4.07
C GLU A 12 15.93 -16.71 2.75
N GLU A 13 15.43 -15.70 2.05
CA GLU A 13 15.98 -15.25 0.77
C GLU A 13 16.32 -13.75 0.86
N CYS A 14 17.47 -13.38 0.28
CA CYS A 14 17.89 -12.00 0.19
C CYS A 14 17.52 -11.40 -1.16
N TYR A 15 17.05 -10.16 -1.15
CA TYR A 15 16.81 -9.43 -2.41
C TYR A 15 18.15 -9.05 -3.06
N SER A 16 18.26 -9.31 -4.38
CA SER A 16 19.42 -8.93 -5.19
C SER A 16 19.04 -7.86 -6.22
N LEU A 17 19.91 -6.87 -6.38
CA LEU A 17 19.74 -5.83 -7.41
C LEU A 17 19.79 -6.41 -8.83
N ASP A 18 20.53 -7.51 -9.05
CA ASP A 18 20.62 -8.19 -10.34
C ASP A 18 19.30 -8.78 -10.83
N ARG A 19 18.32 -8.88 -9.92
CA ARG A 19 16.97 -9.38 -10.22
C ARG A 19 15.98 -8.24 -10.50
N VAL A 20 16.44 -6.99 -10.56
CA VAL A 20 15.60 -5.82 -10.84
C VAL A 20 15.96 -5.27 -12.22
N ASP A 21 15.02 -5.37 -13.14
CA ASP A 21 15.10 -4.77 -14.46
C ASP A 21 14.22 -3.51 -14.49
N ILE A 22 14.85 -2.36 -14.48
CA ILE A 22 14.15 -1.06 -14.48
C ILE A 22 13.55 -0.68 -15.83
N GLU A 23 13.85 -1.41 -16.87
CA GLU A 23 13.33 -1.20 -18.23
C GLU A 23 12.08 -2.02 -18.51
N ARG A 24 11.72 -2.91 -17.61
CA ARG A 24 10.58 -3.82 -17.75
C ARG A 24 9.56 -3.60 -16.63
N SER A 25 8.29 -3.45 -17.00
CA SER A 25 7.19 -3.52 -16.05
C SER A 25 6.68 -4.96 -15.92
N SER A 26 6.54 -5.44 -14.69
CA SER A 26 5.87 -6.71 -14.40
C SER A 26 4.38 -6.69 -14.78
N TYR A 27 3.82 -5.50 -15.00
CA TYR A 27 2.44 -5.24 -15.39
C TYR A 27 2.26 -4.96 -16.88
N ALA A 28 3.25 -5.25 -17.73
CA ALA A 28 3.17 -5.00 -19.16
C ALA A 28 1.95 -5.64 -19.85
N HIS A 29 1.41 -6.73 -19.28
CA HIS A 29 0.21 -7.42 -19.74
C HIS A 29 -1.11 -6.85 -19.19
N CYS A 30 -1.05 -5.93 -18.22
CA CYS A 30 -2.22 -5.34 -17.59
C CYS A 30 -2.63 -4.03 -18.27
N PRO A 31 -3.92 -3.65 -18.27
CA PRO A 31 -4.40 -2.41 -18.87
C PRO A 31 -3.98 -1.15 -18.06
N ARG A 32 -3.25 -1.31 -16.98
CA ARG A 32 -2.76 -0.25 -16.09
C ARG A 32 -1.40 -0.59 -15.52
N PRO A 33 -0.54 0.42 -15.23
CA PRO A 33 0.74 0.19 -14.57
C PRO A 33 0.54 -0.27 -13.11
N GLY A 34 1.47 -1.08 -12.61
CA GLY A 34 1.43 -1.62 -11.25
C GLY A 34 2.28 -0.86 -10.24
N GLY A 35 3.32 -0.19 -10.69
CA GLY A 35 4.23 0.56 -9.82
C GLY A 35 5.06 -0.31 -8.87
N ARG A 36 5.47 -1.51 -9.29
CA ARG A 36 6.08 -2.51 -8.42
C ARG A 36 7.49 -2.94 -8.84
N ALA A 37 8.27 -2.06 -9.47
CA ALA A 37 9.63 -2.39 -9.91
C ALA A 37 10.49 -3.03 -8.80
N GLN A 38 10.38 -2.54 -7.55
CA GLN A 38 11.12 -3.07 -6.40
C GLN A 38 10.71 -4.48 -5.99
N LEU A 39 9.58 -5.00 -6.45
CA LEU A 39 9.11 -6.35 -6.13
C LEU A 39 9.58 -7.41 -7.11
N GLN A 40 10.22 -7.04 -8.23
CA GLN A 40 10.77 -8.01 -9.17
C GLN A 40 11.76 -8.96 -8.50
N ALA A 41 12.62 -8.46 -7.62
CA ALA A 41 13.56 -9.28 -6.86
C ALA A 41 12.84 -10.23 -5.88
N TYR A 42 11.75 -9.78 -5.25
CA TYR A 42 10.91 -10.63 -4.42
C TYR A 42 10.26 -11.73 -5.25
N ASP A 43 9.64 -11.37 -6.38
CA ASP A 43 8.97 -12.33 -7.25
C ASP A 43 9.96 -13.38 -7.79
N ALA A 44 11.18 -12.97 -8.16
CA ALA A 44 12.24 -13.88 -8.59
C ALA A 44 12.67 -14.83 -7.46
N ALA A 45 12.86 -14.34 -6.24
CA ALA A 45 13.21 -15.16 -5.09
C ALA A 45 12.11 -16.19 -4.76
N MET A 46 10.85 -15.78 -4.84
CA MET A 46 9.71 -16.69 -4.63
C MET A 46 9.63 -17.77 -5.70
N LEU A 47 9.91 -17.44 -6.97
CA LEU A 47 10.00 -18.43 -8.05
C LEU A 47 11.12 -19.44 -7.80
N ASP A 48 12.29 -18.99 -7.40
CA ASP A 48 13.42 -19.88 -7.09
C ASP A 48 13.06 -20.84 -5.93
N VAL A 49 12.36 -20.35 -4.92
CA VAL A 49 11.83 -21.18 -3.81
C VAL A 49 10.79 -22.18 -4.32
N ALA A 50 9.85 -21.74 -5.17
CA ALA A 50 8.84 -22.62 -5.74
C ALA A 50 9.45 -23.77 -6.52
N HIS A 51 10.41 -23.49 -7.39
CA HIS A 51 11.11 -24.50 -8.18
C HIS A 51 11.92 -25.46 -7.29
N ARG A 52 12.67 -24.93 -6.30
CA ARG A 52 13.51 -25.73 -5.41
C ARG A 52 12.71 -26.68 -4.51
N LEU A 53 11.55 -26.23 -4.04
CA LEU A 53 10.71 -26.98 -3.11
C LEU A 53 9.53 -27.71 -3.77
N GLY A 54 9.32 -27.55 -5.07
CA GLY A 54 8.14 -28.10 -5.76
C GLY A 54 6.83 -27.52 -5.22
N THR A 55 6.79 -26.23 -4.90
CA THR A 55 5.66 -25.56 -4.25
C THR A 55 4.49 -25.40 -5.22
N GLU A 56 3.31 -25.89 -4.87
CA GLU A 56 2.09 -25.77 -5.68
C GLU A 56 1.31 -24.50 -5.39
N ALA A 57 1.44 -23.94 -4.17
CA ALA A 57 0.76 -22.72 -3.77
C ALA A 57 1.53 -21.92 -2.71
N PHE A 58 1.43 -20.60 -2.77
CA PHE A 58 1.91 -19.69 -1.73
C PHE A 58 0.73 -19.14 -0.94
N PHE A 59 0.82 -19.21 0.38
CA PHE A 59 -0.04 -18.45 1.28
C PHE A 59 0.66 -17.15 1.67
N THR A 60 -0.01 -16.01 1.49
CA THR A 60 0.59 -14.71 1.75
C THR A 60 -0.11 -13.96 2.88
N GLY A 61 0.61 -13.03 3.50
CA GLY A 61 0.05 -12.06 4.44
C GLY A 61 -0.53 -10.80 3.79
N VAL A 62 -0.71 -10.80 2.45
CA VAL A 62 -1.28 -9.65 1.73
C VAL A 62 -2.66 -9.31 2.28
N GLY A 63 -2.92 -8.02 2.45
CA GLY A 63 -4.18 -7.51 2.97
C GLY A 63 -4.23 -7.41 4.51
N GLY A 64 -3.31 -7.99 5.27
CA GLY A 64 -3.36 -7.98 6.73
C GLY A 64 -3.46 -6.58 7.33
N ASP A 65 -2.68 -5.61 6.84
CA ASP A 65 -2.76 -4.22 7.29
C ASP A 65 -4.10 -3.58 6.92
N ASN A 66 -4.66 -3.96 5.78
CA ASN A 66 -5.89 -3.39 5.24
C ASN A 66 -7.11 -3.96 5.96
N ILE A 67 -7.19 -5.28 6.10
CA ILE A 67 -8.33 -5.96 6.71
C ILE A 67 -8.41 -5.70 8.21
N PHE A 68 -7.26 -5.68 8.90
CA PHE A 68 -7.19 -5.40 10.33
C PHE A 68 -7.08 -3.90 10.64
N GLN A 69 -7.31 -3.05 9.64
CA GLN A 69 -7.42 -1.62 9.75
C GLN A 69 -6.17 -0.99 10.43
N PHE A 70 -4.99 -1.20 9.83
CA PHE A 70 -3.79 -0.47 10.23
C PHE A 70 -4.00 1.03 9.93
N THR A 71 -4.32 1.81 10.96
CA THR A 71 -4.65 3.24 10.80
C THR A 71 -3.91 4.09 11.84
N LYS A 72 -3.49 5.28 11.40
CA LYS A 72 -2.98 6.36 12.27
C LYS A 72 -3.86 7.60 12.15
N SER A 73 -5.17 7.41 11.96
CA SER A 73 -6.15 8.45 11.70
C SER A 73 -6.96 8.80 12.95
N ALA A 74 -7.47 10.03 13.01
CA ALA A 74 -8.45 10.45 14.02
C ALA A 74 -9.90 9.96 13.74
N ARG A 75 -10.16 9.30 12.60
CA ARG A 75 -11.49 8.81 12.21
C ARG A 75 -12.14 7.87 13.22
N PRO A 76 -11.43 6.95 13.90
CA PRO A 76 -12.03 6.11 14.95
C PRO A 76 -12.67 6.91 16.10
N LEU A 77 -12.12 8.07 16.46
CA LEU A 77 -12.71 8.96 17.45
C LEU A 77 -14.04 9.55 16.96
N VAL A 78 -14.09 9.96 15.69
CA VAL A 78 -15.30 10.50 15.06
C VAL A 78 -16.38 9.43 14.95
N ASP A 79 -16.02 8.22 14.51
CA ASP A 79 -16.96 7.09 14.44
C ASP A 79 -17.59 6.80 15.81
N ARG A 80 -16.75 6.79 16.86
CA ARG A 80 -17.24 6.52 18.22
C ARG A 80 -18.16 7.61 18.73
N TYR A 81 -17.84 8.87 18.45
CA TYR A 81 -18.71 9.99 18.76
C TYR A 81 -20.06 9.90 18.05
N LEU A 82 -20.06 9.61 16.74
CA LEU A 82 -21.30 9.49 15.96
C LEU A 82 -22.15 8.30 16.38
N ALA A 83 -21.53 7.19 16.78
CA ALA A 83 -22.23 5.98 17.18
C ALA A 83 -22.74 5.99 18.63
N GLN A 84 -22.00 6.61 19.55
CA GLN A 84 -22.23 6.51 20.99
C GLN A 84 -22.46 7.86 21.70
N GLY A 85 -22.36 8.99 20.97
CA GLY A 85 -22.48 10.33 21.56
C GLY A 85 -21.28 10.74 22.41
N ILE A 86 -21.48 11.75 23.25
CA ILE A 86 -20.46 12.28 24.18
C ILE A 86 -20.44 11.40 25.44
N GLY A 87 -19.23 10.96 25.83
CA GLY A 87 -19.06 10.17 27.05
C GLY A 87 -17.58 9.83 27.34
N LEU A 88 -17.31 9.18 28.49
CA LEU A 88 -15.96 8.80 28.92
C LEU A 88 -15.21 7.90 27.92
N HIS A 89 -15.95 7.14 27.12
CA HIS A 89 -15.39 6.30 26.09
C HIS A 89 -14.60 7.09 25.01
N LEU A 90 -14.94 8.37 24.77
CA LEU A 90 -14.19 9.21 23.84
C LEU A 90 -12.78 9.52 24.36
N PHE A 91 -12.63 9.72 25.67
CA PHE A 91 -11.31 9.94 26.29
C PHE A 91 -10.42 8.70 26.13
N SER A 92 -10.99 7.51 26.29
CA SER A 92 -10.26 6.26 26.05
C SER A 92 -9.76 6.18 24.60
N THR A 93 -10.65 6.39 23.60
CA THR A 93 -10.24 6.36 22.18
C THR A 93 -9.26 7.46 21.84
N LEU A 94 -9.43 8.67 22.37
CA LEU A 94 -8.48 9.77 22.20
C LEU A 94 -7.10 9.39 22.73
N SER A 95 -7.03 8.85 23.95
CA SER A 95 -5.79 8.38 24.56
C SER A 95 -5.14 7.27 23.73
N ASP A 96 -5.92 6.32 23.22
CA ASP A 96 -5.44 5.23 22.40
C ASP A 96 -4.82 5.74 21.08
N ILE A 97 -5.49 6.70 20.42
CA ILE A 97 -4.95 7.31 19.20
C ILE A 97 -3.68 8.12 19.50
N CYS A 98 -3.63 8.87 20.62
CA CYS A 98 -2.45 9.61 21.03
C CYS A 98 -1.26 8.65 21.23
N ARG A 99 -1.45 7.54 21.94
CA ARG A 99 -0.41 6.52 22.15
C ARG A 99 0.05 5.88 20.86
N LEU A 100 -0.90 5.53 19.99
CA LEU A 100 -0.60 4.88 18.71
C LEU A 100 0.19 5.79 17.75
N THR A 101 -0.11 7.10 17.77
CA THR A 101 0.43 8.05 16.77
C THR A 101 1.57 8.91 17.30
N GLY A 102 1.78 8.96 18.60
CA GLY A 102 2.67 9.92 19.25
C GLY A 102 2.15 11.39 19.22
N ALA A 103 0.92 11.61 18.74
CA ALA A 103 0.34 12.94 18.66
C ALA A 103 -0.28 13.36 19.99
N ASN A 104 -0.28 14.66 20.31
CA ASN A 104 -1.00 15.18 21.46
C ASN A 104 -2.52 15.25 21.20
N ALA A 105 -3.30 15.32 22.27
CA ALA A 105 -4.76 15.33 22.22
C ALA A 105 -5.33 16.46 21.35
N PHE A 106 -4.75 17.67 21.44
CA PHE A 106 -5.19 18.82 20.65
C PHE A 106 -5.07 18.56 19.15
N ARG A 107 -3.94 17.97 18.71
CA ARG A 107 -3.74 17.60 17.31
C ARG A 107 -4.74 16.54 16.85
N VAL A 108 -5.00 15.52 17.66
CA VAL A 108 -5.99 14.47 17.33
C VAL A 108 -7.40 15.07 17.22
N ILE A 109 -7.81 15.93 18.16
CA ILE A 109 -9.12 16.60 18.11
C ILE A 109 -9.23 17.50 16.88
N ARG A 110 -8.19 18.29 16.58
CA ARG A 110 -8.16 19.14 15.39
C ARG A 110 -8.32 18.32 14.10
N GLU A 111 -7.63 17.19 13.98
CA GLU A 111 -7.76 16.29 12.81
C GLU A 111 -9.14 15.62 12.79
N ALA A 112 -9.71 15.26 13.93
CA ALA A 112 -11.06 14.73 14.01
C ALA A 112 -12.12 15.77 13.56
N ALA A 113 -11.90 17.06 13.87
CA ALA A 113 -12.80 18.13 13.42
C ALA A 113 -12.85 18.31 11.89
N LYS A 114 -11.78 17.96 11.19
CA LYS A 114 -11.70 18.04 9.73
C LYS A 114 -12.38 16.85 9.01
N VAL A 115 -12.71 15.78 9.74
CA VAL A 115 -13.30 14.58 9.14
C VAL A 115 -14.74 14.88 8.68
N PRO A 116 -15.11 14.63 7.41
CA PRO A 116 -16.48 14.78 6.93
C PRO A 116 -17.45 13.87 7.71
N ARG A 117 -18.56 14.44 8.18
CA ARG A 117 -19.58 13.73 8.97
C ARG A 117 -20.90 13.55 8.24
N SER A 118 -21.11 14.26 7.13
CA SER A 118 -22.33 14.27 6.34
C SER A 118 -22.04 14.00 4.86
N GLY A 119 -23.07 13.67 4.10
CA GLY A 119 -22.95 13.33 2.69
C GLY A 119 -22.75 11.83 2.44
N THR A 120 -22.87 11.41 1.19
CA THR A 120 -22.69 10.00 0.78
C THR A 120 -21.23 9.59 0.67
N GLN A 121 -20.35 10.52 0.31
CA GLN A 121 -18.94 10.27 0.16
C GLN A 121 -18.15 10.67 1.42
N LYS A 122 -17.90 9.73 2.31
CA LYS A 122 -17.18 9.94 3.59
C LYS A 122 -15.66 9.81 3.45
N TYR A 123 -15.19 9.32 2.34
CA TYR A 123 -13.76 9.14 2.07
C TYR A 123 -13.43 9.64 0.66
N LEU A 124 -12.46 10.52 0.58
CA LEU A 124 -11.89 11.00 -0.67
C LEU A 124 -10.47 10.47 -0.79
N TRP A 125 -10.13 9.93 -1.95
CA TRP A 125 -8.76 9.63 -2.29
C TRP A 125 -7.99 10.94 -2.46
N VAL A 126 -6.84 11.02 -1.80
CA VAL A 126 -5.89 12.12 -2.04
C VAL A 126 -4.89 11.60 -3.08
N PRO A 127 -4.90 12.12 -4.31
CA PRO A 127 -3.94 11.72 -5.31
C PRO A 127 -2.53 12.12 -4.91
N ASP A 128 -1.54 11.32 -5.28
CA ASP A 128 -0.14 11.72 -5.17
C ASP A 128 0.27 12.45 -6.46
N GLU A 129 0.22 13.76 -6.42
CA GLU A 129 0.51 14.64 -7.54
C GLU A 129 2.00 14.98 -7.68
N ARG A 130 2.86 14.42 -6.80
CA ARG A 130 4.29 14.69 -6.86
C ARG A 130 4.85 14.33 -8.23
N PHE A 131 5.66 15.23 -8.77
CA PHE A 131 6.32 15.13 -10.06
C PHE A 131 5.41 15.08 -11.28
N LEU A 132 4.11 15.33 -11.13
CA LEU A 132 3.21 15.52 -12.27
C LEU A 132 3.24 16.98 -12.74
N SER A 133 3.09 17.18 -14.04
CA SER A 133 2.91 18.50 -14.64
C SER A 133 1.56 19.09 -14.24
N LYS A 134 1.42 20.41 -14.33
CA LYS A 134 0.14 21.08 -14.07
C LYS A 134 -0.97 20.61 -15.02
N ASP A 135 -0.63 20.35 -16.28
CA ASP A 135 -1.57 19.88 -17.30
C ASP A 135 -2.07 18.47 -16.99
N ALA A 136 -1.16 17.56 -16.56
CA ALA A 136 -1.53 16.21 -16.15
C ALA A 136 -2.44 16.23 -14.90
N ILE A 137 -2.15 17.09 -13.92
CA ILE A 137 -2.99 17.27 -12.72
C ILE A 137 -4.38 17.79 -13.13
N ALA A 138 -4.45 18.80 -13.99
CA ALA A 138 -5.71 19.36 -14.48
C ALA A 138 -6.53 18.31 -15.26
N ALA A 139 -5.88 17.53 -16.12
CA ALA A 139 -6.54 16.44 -16.85
C ALA A 139 -7.07 15.36 -15.90
N ALA A 140 -6.28 14.96 -14.90
CA ALA A 140 -6.70 13.97 -13.88
C ALA A 140 -7.88 14.47 -13.03
N ALA A 141 -7.94 15.76 -12.72
CA ALA A 141 -9.03 16.36 -11.93
C ALA A 141 -10.40 16.28 -12.62
N THR A 142 -10.44 16.17 -13.95
CA THR A 142 -11.67 15.96 -14.71
C THR A 142 -12.21 14.53 -14.61
N SER A 143 -11.32 13.58 -14.30
CA SER A 143 -11.66 12.16 -14.12
C SER A 143 -12.04 11.91 -12.67
N ARG A 144 -13.34 11.76 -12.39
CA ARG A 144 -13.77 11.35 -11.04
C ARG A 144 -13.30 9.91 -10.78
N LEU A 145 -12.30 9.77 -9.93
CA LEU A 145 -11.94 8.48 -9.36
C LEU A 145 -13.00 8.09 -8.34
N SER A 146 -14.09 7.50 -8.81
CA SER A 146 -15.17 6.98 -7.98
C SER A 146 -15.13 5.46 -8.00
N HIS A 147 -15.44 4.87 -6.87
CA HIS A 147 -15.62 3.43 -6.75
C HIS A 147 -16.94 3.18 -6.04
N PRO A 148 -17.84 2.29 -6.53
CA PRO A 148 -19.16 2.09 -5.94
C PRO A 148 -19.14 1.77 -4.43
N TRP A 149 -18.11 1.11 -3.95
CA TRP A 149 -17.96 0.84 -2.51
C TRP A 149 -17.66 2.06 -1.65
N LEU A 150 -17.27 3.19 -2.25
CA LEU A 150 -17.08 4.46 -1.53
C LEU A 150 -18.35 5.29 -1.46
N GLU A 151 -19.34 4.96 -2.26
CA GLU A 151 -20.67 5.57 -2.28
C GLU A 151 -21.57 4.81 -1.30
N GLY A 152 -21.32 5.04 -0.01
CA GLY A 152 -22.08 4.37 1.05
C GLY A 152 -23.34 5.10 1.45
N PRO A 153 -24.20 4.49 2.27
CA PRO A 153 -25.34 5.16 2.88
C PRO A 153 -24.94 6.43 3.61
N THR A 154 -25.85 7.41 3.68
CA THR A 154 -25.61 8.72 4.32
C THR A 154 -25.25 8.61 5.81
N ASP A 155 -25.65 7.54 6.48
CA ASP A 155 -25.38 7.22 7.87
C ASP A 155 -24.08 6.40 8.07
N SER A 156 -23.36 6.07 6.99
CA SER A 156 -22.10 5.34 7.10
C SER A 156 -21.06 6.14 7.89
N LEU A 157 -20.29 5.46 8.75
CA LEU A 157 -19.26 6.08 9.58
C LEU A 157 -18.00 6.38 8.78
N PRO A 158 -17.35 7.56 8.95
CA PRO A 158 -16.18 7.95 8.16
C PRO A 158 -14.95 7.05 8.37
N GLY A 159 -14.75 6.45 9.53
CA GLY A 159 -13.69 5.47 9.73
C GLY A 159 -13.99 4.13 9.04
N LYS A 160 -15.26 3.76 8.95
CA LYS A 160 -15.70 2.60 8.17
C LYS A 160 -15.49 2.84 6.67
N ALA A 161 -15.84 4.02 6.16
CA ALA A 161 -15.58 4.39 4.78
C ALA A 161 -14.08 4.35 4.45
N ALA A 162 -13.22 4.82 5.35
CA ALA A 162 -11.77 4.72 5.21
C ALA A 162 -11.28 3.26 5.22
N HIS A 163 -11.89 2.38 6.02
CA HIS A 163 -11.57 0.95 6.02
C HIS A 163 -11.92 0.31 4.68
N ILE A 164 -13.10 0.59 4.13
CA ILE A 164 -13.51 0.12 2.79
C ILE A 164 -12.54 0.62 1.71
N ALA A 165 -12.19 1.91 1.74
CA ALA A 165 -11.21 2.47 0.83
C ALA A 165 -9.86 1.76 0.90
N PHE A 166 -9.43 1.39 2.10
CA PHE A 166 -8.18 0.67 2.32
C PHE A 166 -8.25 -0.78 1.82
N LEU A 167 -9.41 -1.42 1.85
CA LEU A 167 -9.67 -2.72 1.23
C LEU A 167 -9.68 -2.63 -0.30
N ILE A 168 -10.28 -1.61 -0.89
CA ILE A 168 -10.23 -1.39 -2.34
C ILE A 168 -8.77 -1.31 -2.81
N ARG A 169 -7.92 -0.61 -2.06
CA ARG A 169 -6.50 -0.50 -2.38
C ARG A 169 -5.77 -1.84 -2.42
N THR A 170 -6.21 -2.85 -1.65
CA THR A 170 -5.59 -4.19 -1.71
C THR A 170 -5.80 -4.90 -3.02
N GLN A 171 -6.88 -4.63 -3.74
CA GLN A 171 -7.15 -5.25 -5.03
C GLN A 171 -6.03 -4.97 -6.05
N HIS A 172 -5.35 -3.82 -5.89
CA HIS A 172 -4.17 -3.51 -6.70
C HIS A 172 -3.02 -4.51 -6.52
N TYR A 173 -2.91 -5.15 -5.37
CA TYR A 173 -1.86 -6.13 -5.06
C TYR A 173 -2.25 -7.57 -5.37
N MET A 174 -3.48 -7.80 -5.81
CA MET A 174 -4.00 -9.13 -6.13
C MET A 174 -3.90 -9.46 -7.62
N ASP A 175 -3.55 -8.49 -8.46
CA ASP A 175 -3.35 -8.73 -9.89
C ASP A 175 -2.19 -9.70 -10.09
N VAL A 176 -2.37 -10.64 -11.01
CA VAL A 176 -1.31 -11.56 -11.43
C VAL A 176 -0.25 -10.77 -12.19
N HIS A 177 0.97 -10.80 -11.69
CA HIS A 177 2.08 -9.99 -12.20
C HIS A 177 2.66 -10.53 -13.52
N ASP A 178 2.67 -11.86 -13.68
CA ASP A 178 3.17 -12.52 -14.88
C ASP A 178 2.31 -13.76 -15.15
N ARG A 179 1.82 -13.90 -16.38
CA ARG A 179 1.07 -15.11 -16.83
C ARG A 179 1.91 -16.39 -16.73
N ARG A 180 3.23 -16.26 -16.69
CA ARG A 180 4.17 -17.39 -16.54
C ARG A 180 4.39 -17.79 -15.08
N TRP A 181 3.73 -17.10 -14.13
CA TRP A 181 3.81 -17.47 -12.71
C TRP A 181 3.22 -18.87 -12.50
N PRO A 182 4.06 -19.87 -12.17
CA PRO A 182 3.64 -21.28 -12.22
C PRO A 182 2.85 -21.70 -10.98
N THR A 183 2.83 -20.89 -9.95
CA THR A 183 2.38 -21.27 -8.62
C THR A 183 1.20 -20.40 -8.19
N SER A 184 0.13 -21.01 -7.70
CA SER A 184 -1.02 -20.28 -7.19
C SER A 184 -0.65 -19.43 -5.97
N THR A 185 -1.09 -18.17 -5.94
CA THR A 185 -0.92 -17.29 -4.78
C THR A 185 -2.27 -17.09 -4.09
N LEU A 186 -2.35 -17.49 -2.84
CA LEU A 186 -3.55 -17.43 -2.02
C LEU A 186 -3.40 -16.35 -0.95
N HIS A 187 -4.45 -15.58 -0.73
CA HIS A 187 -4.51 -14.49 0.25
C HIS A 187 -5.58 -14.78 1.31
N PRO A 188 -5.35 -15.69 2.29
CA PRO A 188 -6.37 -16.14 3.22
C PRO A 188 -7.03 -15.01 4.00
N LEU A 189 -6.25 -13.97 4.36
CA LEU A 189 -6.76 -12.81 5.10
C LEU A 189 -7.79 -12.00 4.30
N LEU A 190 -7.79 -12.11 2.96
CA LEU A 190 -8.75 -11.44 2.09
C LEU A 190 -9.94 -12.33 1.71
N SER A 191 -10.14 -13.44 2.39
CA SER A 191 -11.34 -14.27 2.21
C SER A 191 -12.58 -13.52 2.66
N LEU A 192 -13.69 -13.73 1.96
CA LEU A 192 -14.94 -13.03 2.22
C LEU A 192 -15.43 -13.13 3.68
N PRO A 193 -15.37 -14.29 4.36
CA PRO A 193 -15.76 -14.37 5.77
C PRO A 193 -14.92 -13.45 6.69
N ILE A 194 -13.60 -13.37 6.45
CA ILE A 194 -12.72 -12.51 7.25
C ILE A 194 -13.00 -11.04 6.95
N ILE A 195 -13.21 -10.68 5.68
CA ILE A 195 -13.60 -9.32 5.29
C ILE A 195 -14.89 -8.89 6.00
N GLN A 196 -15.92 -9.73 5.95
CA GLN A 196 -17.20 -9.45 6.60
C GLN A 196 -17.07 -9.29 8.11
N ALA A 197 -16.36 -10.21 8.77
CA ALA A 197 -16.12 -10.14 10.21
C ALA A 197 -15.38 -8.84 10.60
N CYS A 198 -14.32 -8.47 9.88
CA CYS A 198 -13.56 -7.27 10.17
C CYS A 198 -14.33 -5.98 9.84
N LEU A 199 -15.14 -5.97 8.78
CA LEU A 199 -16.03 -4.86 8.48
C LEU A 199 -17.17 -4.70 9.50
N ALA A 200 -17.59 -5.77 10.18
CA ALA A 200 -18.56 -5.68 11.28
C ALA A 200 -17.96 -5.02 12.54
N MET A 201 -16.63 -5.08 12.73
CA MET A 201 -15.97 -4.50 13.90
C MET A 201 -16.02 -2.96 13.89
N PRO A 202 -16.32 -2.31 15.03
CA PRO A 202 -16.21 -0.86 15.13
C PRO A 202 -14.77 -0.37 14.92
N SER A 203 -14.58 0.74 14.19
CA SER A 203 -13.25 1.24 13.82
C SER A 203 -12.34 1.58 15.02
N TRP A 204 -12.92 1.99 16.15
CA TRP A 204 -12.15 2.29 17.37
C TRP A 204 -11.56 1.06 18.06
N THR A 205 -12.03 -0.15 17.73
CA THR A 205 -11.45 -1.38 18.26
C THR A 205 -10.10 -1.70 17.64
N ALA A 206 -9.81 -1.16 16.44
CA ALA A 206 -8.55 -1.38 15.75
C ALA A 206 -7.36 -0.66 16.40
N CYS A 207 -7.61 0.41 17.18
CA CYS A 207 -6.58 1.17 17.89
C CYS A 207 -6.67 1.02 19.42
N ALA A 208 -7.51 0.13 19.92
CA ALA A 208 -7.74 -0.05 21.35
C ALA A 208 -6.44 -0.43 22.09
N GLY A 209 -6.20 0.22 23.24
CA GLY A 209 -4.97 0.04 24.01
C GLY A 209 -3.76 0.80 23.45
N GLY A 210 -3.95 1.63 22.42
CA GLY A 210 -2.87 2.39 21.81
C GLY A 210 -1.94 1.57 20.91
N VAL A 211 -2.40 0.43 20.43
CA VAL A 211 -1.68 -0.45 19.51
C VAL A 211 -2.43 -0.58 18.18
N ASP A 212 -1.70 -0.74 17.08
CA ASP A 212 -2.30 -0.97 15.78
C ASP A 212 -2.92 -2.36 15.68
N ARG A 213 -3.96 -2.51 14.85
CA ARG A 213 -4.61 -3.81 14.58
C ARG A 213 -5.00 -4.55 15.89
N ALA A 214 -5.42 -3.81 16.91
CA ALA A 214 -5.55 -4.28 18.29
C ALA A 214 -6.45 -5.51 18.43
N TYR A 215 -7.57 -5.57 17.69
CA TYR A 215 -8.45 -6.74 17.74
C TYR A 215 -7.79 -7.98 17.12
N ALA A 216 -7.03 -7.86 16.04
CA ALA A 216 -6.29 -8.97 15.46
C ALA A 216 -5.21 -9.49 16.44
N ARG A 217 -4.42 -8.58 17.02
CA ARG A 217 -3.40 -8.96 18.02
C ARG A 217 -4.01 -9.71 19.20
N ARG A 218 -5.19 -9.29 19.66
CA ARG A 218 -5.91 -9.98 20.74
C ARG A 218 -6.45 -11.36 20.31
N SER A 219 -7.01 -11.46 19.10
CA SER A 219 -7.54 -12.71 18.59
C SER A 219 -6.48 -13.81 18.43
N PHE A 220 -5.27 -13.42 18.04
CA PHE A 220 -4.16 -14.36 17.85
C PHE A 220 -3.16 -14.37 19.02
N ALA A 221 -3.51 -13.82 20.18
CA ALA A 221 -2.58 -13.70 21.31
C ALA A 221 -2.10 -15.06 21.85
N ALA A 222 -2.95 -16.10 21.77
CA ALA A 222 -2.57 -17.44 22.21
C ALA A 222 -1.64 -18.16 21.21
N ASP A 223 -1.69 -17.77 19.93
CA ASP A 223 -1.01 -18.46 18.84
C ASP A 223 0.35 -17.84 18.49
N LEU A 224 0.52 -16.56 18.80
CA LEU A 224 1.70 -15.79 18.41
C LEU A 224 2.67 -15.57 19.57
N PRO A 225 4.00 -15.55 19.30
CA PRO A 225 4.99 -15.14 20.28
C PRO A 225 4.76 -13.69 20.76
N THR A 226 5.12 -13.41 22.02
CA THR A 226 4.98 -12.09 22.63
C THR A 226 5.72 -11.01 21.83
N GLU A 227 6.87 -11.32 21.28
CA GLU A 227 7.67 -10.40 20.46
C GLU A 227 6.90 -9.97 19.19
N THR A 228 6.12 -10.87 18.60
CA THR A 228 5.27 -10.56 17.45
C THR A 228 4.08 -9.68 17.86
N LEU A 229 3.46 -9.97 19.01
CA LEU A 229 2.32 -9.22 19.54
C LEU A 229 2.68 -7.80 19.98
N THR A 230 3.88 -7.62 20.51
CA THR A 230 4.37 -6.32 21.04
C THR A 230 5.14 -5.50 20.01
N ARG A 231 5.44 -6.06 18.85
CA ARG A 231 6.19 -5.37 17.79
C ARG A 231 5.49 -4.09 17.34
N SER A 232 6.14 -2.95 17.55
CA SER A 232 5.65 -1.61 17.19
C SER A 232 6.28 -1.07 15.90
N VAL A 233 7.43 -1.61 15.51
CA VAL A 233 8.17 -1.16 14.32
C VAL A 233 7.83 -2.06 13.14
N LYS A 234 7.46 -1.44 12.02
CA LYS A 234 7.30 -2.11 10.73
C LYS A 234 8.54 -1.84 9.89
N ASN A 235 9.31 -2.89 9.63
CA ASN A 235 10.41 -2.80 8.66
C ASN A 235 9.82 -2.99 7.25
N GLY A 236 10.16 -2.10 6.35
CA GLY A 236 9.83 -2.17 4.93
C GLY A 236 11.08 -2.45 4.08
N PRO A 237 10.92 -2.65 2.79
CA PRO A 237 12.02 -2.80 1.83
C PRO A 237 12.68 -1.46 1.46
N ASP A 238 12.56 -0.43 2.32
CA ASP A 238 12.96 0.95 2.02
C ASP A 238 14.45 1.03 1.65
N GLY A 239 15.31 0.32 2.40
CA GLY A 239 16.73 0.25 2.12
C GLY A 239 17.04 -0.35 0.75
N PHE A 240 16.30 -1.38 0.35
CA PHE A 240 16.44 -2.00 -0.96
C PHE A 240 15.94 -1.07 -2.08
N ALA A 241 14.82 -0.41 -1.88
CA ALA A 241 14.27 0.57 -2.82
C ALA A 241 15.27 1.73 -3.06
N HIS A 242 15.87 2.26 -2.00
CA HIS A 242 16.95 3.25 -2.12
C HIS A 242 18.19 2.69 -2.84
N ALA A 243 18.54 1.43 -2.63
CA ALA A 243 19.66 0.78 -3.32
C ALA A 243 19.39 0.66 -4.83
N ILE A 244 18.17 0.31 -5.26
CA ILE A 244 17.77 0.29 -6.66
C ILE A 244 17.98 1.67 -7.29
N ILE A 245 17.46 2.74 -6.67
CA ILE A 245 17.57 4.09 -7.23
C ILE A 245 19.03 4.53 -7.34
N ARG A 246 19.85 4.30 -6.31
CA ARG A 246 21.26 4.66 -6.34
C ARG A 246 22.04 3.89 -7.40
N HIS A 247 21.77 2.59 -7.51
CA HIS A 247 22.47 1.73 -8.49
C HIS A 247 22.15 2.13 -9.94
N HIS A 248 20.90 2.51 -10.21
CA HIS A 248 20.44 2.82 -11.55
C HIS A 248 20.24 4.33 -11.81
N LEU A 249 20.79 5.21 -10.97
CA LEU A 249 20.44 6.64 -10.96
C LEU A 249 20.55 7.32 -12.32
N SER A 250 21.66 7.14 -13.04
CA SER A 250 21.87 7.75 -14.35
C SER A 250 20.80 7.31 -15.35
N ARG A 251 20.48 6.01 -15.36
CA ARG A 251 19.46 5.45 -16.26
C ARG A 251 18.05 5.87 -15.88
N ILE A 252 17.75 5.96 -14.59
CA ILE A 252 16.47 6.47 -14.09
C ILE A 252 16.26 7.94 -14.51
N ARG A 253 17.32 8.76 -14.42
CA ARG A 253 17.27 10.14 -14.88
C ARG A 253 16.95 10.23 -16.37
N GLU A 254 17.67 9.51 -17.20
CA GLU A 254 17.42 9.45 -18.64
C GLU A 254 15.98 9.05 -18.94
N ARG A 255 15.51 7.96 -18.38
CA ARG A 255 14.16 7.42 -18.62
C ARG A 255 13.04 8.37 -18.17
N LEU A 256 13.16 8.96 -16.98
CA LEU A 256 12.10 9.82 -16.45
C LEU A 256 12.14 11.27 -16.94
N LEU A 257 13.31 11.76 -17.37
CA LEU A 257 13.43 13.14 -17.88
C LEU A 257 13.25 13.23 -19.39
N ASP A 258 13.52 12.15 -20.13
CA ASP A 258 13.52 12.16 -21.60
C ASP A 258 12.61 11.08 -22.22
N GLY A 259 12.01 10.22 -21.40
CA GLY A 259 11.14 9.12 -21.84
C GLY A 259 9.72 9.55 -22.25
N GLU A 260 8.84 8.55 -22.45
CA GLU A 260 7.46 8.72 -22.95
C GLU A 260 6.61 9.65 -22.08
N LEU A 261 6.68 9.48 -20.74
CA LEU A 261 5.89 10.32 -19.82
C LEU A 261 6.33 11.79 -19.88
N ALA A 262 7.65 12.04 -20.01
CA ALA A 262 8.18 13.37 -20.12
C ALA A 262 7.88 13.99 -21.48
N GLN A 263 7.99 13.24 -22.59
CA GLN A 263 7.66 13.67 -23.94
C GLN A 263 6.19 14.04 -24.09
N ARG A 264 5.30 13.33 -23.39
CA ARG A 264 3.86 13.62 -23.34
C ARG A 264 3.49 14.71 -22.33
N ASN A 265 4.45 15.40 -21.76
CA ASN A 265 4.24 16.47 -20.77
C ASN A 265 3.46 16.02 -19.53
N ILE A 266 3.60 14.74 -19.13
CA ILE A 266 2.96 14.20 -17.93
C ILE A 266 3.78 14.56 -16.69
N LEU A 267 5.11 14.60 -16.80
CA LEU A 267 6.03 14.86 -15.69
C LEU A 267 6.48 16.32 -15.61
N ASP A 268 6.62 16.81 -14.38
CA ASP A 268 7.32 18.07 -14.06
C ASP A 268 8.82 17.76 -13.98
N ARG A 269 9.52 17.97 -15.11
CA ARG A 269 10.94 17.62 -15.25
C ARG A 269 11.84 18.34 -14.25
N GLU A 270 11.55 19.62 -13.94
CA GLU A 270 12.36 20.41 -13.02
C GLU A 270 12.30 19.86 -11.59
N LYS A 271 11.09 19.59 -11.10
CA LYS A 271 10.90 18.99 -9.77
C LYS A 271 11.47 17.59 -9.68
N LEU A 272 11.33 16.81 -10.74
CA LEU A 272 11.83 15.44 -10.77
C LEU A 272 13.36 15.43 -10.83
N ASP A 273 13.99 16.30 -11.65
CA ASP A 273 15.43 16.45 -11.70
C ASP A 273 16.01 16.87 -10.35
N ALA A 274 15.35 17.80 -9.67
CA ALA A 274 15.76 18.22 -8.34
C ALA A 274 15.68 17.05 -7.31
N ALA A 275 14.65 16.21 -7.39
CA ALA A 275 14.46 15.05 -6.49
C ALA A 275 15.48 13.92 -6.78
N LEU A 276 15.91 13.79 -8.04
CA LEU A 276 16.89 12.78 -8.48
C LEU A 276 18.36 13.18 -8.22
N LYS A 277 18.61 14.21 -7.43
CA LYS A 277 19.96 14.53 -6.94
C LYS A 277 20.33 13.58 -5.80
N GLU A 278 21.58 13.07 -5.80
CA GLU A 278 22.04 12.08 -4.80
C GLU A 278 21.76 12.48 -3.35
N GLN A 279 21.92 13.76 -3.02
CA GLN A 279 21.68 14.28 -1.68
C GLN A 279 20.21 14.21 -1.26
N GLN A 280 19.29 14.35 -2.21
CA GLN A 280 17.85 14.28 -1.97
C GLN A 280 17.39 12.83 -1.84
N ILE A 281 17.90 11.93 -2.70
CA ILE A 281 17.61 10.50 -2.65
C ILE A 281 18.03 9.91 -1.30
N ALA A 282 19.16 10.35 -0.74
CA ALA A 282 19.69 9.84 0.52
C ALA A 282 18.81 10.22 1.75
N ARG A 283 18.02 11.29 1.66
CA ARG A 283 17.28 11.89 2.77
C ARG A 283 15.76 11.92 2.59
N GLY A 284 15.28 11.73 1.37
CA GLY A 284 13.89 11.97 0.99
C GLY A 284 13.02 10.70 1.03
N ASP A 285 11.72 10.94 1.19
CA ASP A 285 10.67 9.92 1.16
C ASP A 285 10.03 9.78 -0.25
N ASP A 286 10.73 10.25 -1.30
CA ASP A 286 10.21 10.28 -2.67
C ASP A 286 10.45 8.97 -3.44
N TYR A 287 11.27 8.07 -2.89
CA TYR A 287 11.62 6.81 -3.54
C TYR A 287 10.41 5.96 -3.98
N PRO A 288 9.29 5.87 -3.23
CA PRO A 288 8.16 5.06 -3.69
C PRO A 288 7.51 5.67 -4.93
N ARG A 289 7.47 7.02 -4.99
CA ARG A 289 6.90 7.74 -6.14
C ARG A 289 7.80 7.64 -7.36
N ILE A 290 9.12 7.75 -7.18
CA ILE A 290 10.10 7.60 -8.27
C ILE A 290 10.01 6.19 -8.87
N LEU A 291 9.99 5.13 -8.05
CA LEU A 291 9.86 3.76 -8.53
C LEU A 291 8.51 3.49 -9.20
N LEU A 292 7.43 4.09 -8.71
CA LEU A 292 6.11 4.03 -9.36
C LEU A 292 6.15 4.65 -10.75
N LEU A 293 6.75 5.84 -10.90
CA LEU A 293 6.86 6.53 -12.19
C LEU A 293 7.76 5.74 -13.15
N LEU A 294 8.84 5.16 -12.66
CA LEU A 294 9.75 4.34 -13.44
C LEU A 294 9.06 3.09 -14.01
N ASP A 295 8.29 2.39 -13.19
CA ASP A 295 7.50 1.24 -13.67
C ASP A 295 6.39 1.69 -14.63
N THR A 296 5.80 2.87 -14.41
CA THR A 296 4.81 3.45 -15.33
C THR A 296 5.42 3.80 -16.69
N GLU A 297 6.64 4.32 -16.70
CA GLU A 297 7.42 4.59 -17.92
C GLU A 297 7.66 3.29 -18.70
N ALA A 298 8.19 2.26 -18.02
CA ALA A 298 8.44 0.96 -18.63
C ALA A 298 7.16 0.29 -19.18
N TRP A 299 6.03 0.48 -18.47
CA TRP A 299 4.72 0.03 -18.92
C TRP A 299 4.26 0.78 -20.18
N ALA A 300 4.38 2.10 -20.21
CA ALA A 300 3.97 2.94 -21.32
C ALA A 300 4.78 2.62 -22.60
N GLU A 301 6.10 2.49 -22.47
CA GLU A 301 6.97 2.09 -23.57
C GLU A 301 6.59 0.70 -24.14
N GLY A 302 6.32 -0.26 -23.26
CA GLY A 302 5.88 -1.59 -23.65
C GLY A 302 4.60 -1.58 -24.48
N TRP A 303 3.65 -0.71 -24.15
CA TRP A 303 2.40 -0.54 -24.91
C TRP A 303 2.61 0.25 -26.21
N SER A 304 3.42 1.30 -26.20
CA SER A 304 3.74 2.11 -27.40
C SER A 304 4.51 1.32 -28.45
N ALA A 305 5.41 0.41 -28.04
CA ALA A 305 6.19 -0.44 -28.94
C ALA A 305 5.38 -1.59 -29.58
N GLY A 306 4.10 -1.74 -29.24
CA GLY A 306 3.28 -2.84 -29.73
C GLY A 306 3.79 -4.20 -29.24
N SER A 307 4.07 -4.31 -27.96
CA SER A 307 4.68 -5.48 -27.32
C SER A 307 4.03 -6.80 -27.76
N PRO A 308 4.81 -7.86 -28.03
CA PRO A 308 4.31 -9.19 -28.43
C PRO A 308 3.34 -9.82 -27.44
N ALA A 309 3.32 -9.34 -26.18
CA ALA A 309 2.35 -9.76 -25.16
C ALA A 309 0.89 -9.41 -25.51
N SER A 310 0.65 -8.42 -26.39
CA SER A 310 -0.68 -8.03 -26.85
C SER A 310 -1.16 -8.82 -28.10
N ARG A 311 -0.31 -9.65 -28.71
CA ARG A 311 -0.62 -10.42 -29.94
C ARG A 311 -0.89 -11.91 -29.70
N GLN A 312 -0.86 -12.38 -28.45
CA GLN A 312 -1.16 -13.77 -28.10
C GLN A 312 -2.45 -13.82 -27.26
N THR A 313 -3.55 -13.42 -27.85
CA THR A 313 -4.92 -13.80 -27.43
C THR A 313 -5.42 -14.91 -28.30
#